data_0b1d9f13abd2e9ab7210e034b25c1e49
#
_entry.id   0b1d9f13abd2e9ab7210e034b25c1e49
#
_cell.length_a   1.000
_cell.length_b   1.000
_cell.length_c   1.000
_cell.angle_alpha   90.00
_cell.angle_beta   90.00
_cell.angle_gamma   90.00
#
_symmetry.space_group_name_H-M   'P 1'
#
loop_
_entity.id
_entity.type
_entity.pdbx_description
1 polymer ?
#
loop_
_entity_poly.entity_id
_entity_poly.type
_entity_poly.pdbx_seq_one_letter_code
_entity_poly.pdbx_strand_id
1 'polypeptide(L)'
;MTQRVEVSMFKLAEKLWPLDRSLTGDGVRETLGIIRNLLPNLNINEVPSGTEVFDWIVPKEWRVVNAWIITPSGEKICNFKDNNLHLVGY
;
A
#
# COMPACT_ATOMS: atom_id res chain seq x y z
N MET A 1 3.62 3.34 -30.97
CA MET A 1 2.23 3.74 -30.77
C MET A 1 2.07 4.38 -29.39
N THR A 2 1.51 5.55 -29.37
CA THR A 2 1.36 6.31 -28.13
C THR A 2 0.07 5.94 -27.43
N GLN A 3 0.16 5.51 -26.19
CA GLN A 3 -1.00 5.21 -25.37
C GLN A 3 -1.59 6.51 -24.84
N ARG A 4 -2.91 6.59 -24.76
CA ARG A 4 -3.56 7.78 -24.19
C ARG A 4 -3.20 7.92 -22.72
N VAL A 5 -3.01 9.15 -22.27
CA VAL A 5 -2.63 9.46 -20.90
C VAL A 5 -3.66 8.93 -19.91
N GLU A 6 -4.96 9.14 -20.17
CA GLU A 6 -6.02 8.66 -19.28
C GLU A 6 -6.05 7.14 -19.16
N VAL A 7 -5.74 6.41 -20.23
CA VAL A 7 -5.67 4.94 -20.20
C VAL A 7 -4.47 4.49 -19.36
N SER A 8 -3.32 5.16 -19.52
CA SER A 8 -2.12 4.86 -18.74
C SER A 8 -2.33 5.13 -17.27
N MET A 9 -2.97 6.25 -16.93
CA MET A 9 -3.31 6.61 -15.54
C MET A 9 -4.25 5.58 -14.92
N PHE A 10 -5.27 5.16 -15.66
CA PHE A 10 -6.23 4.17 -15.17
C PHE A 10 -5.56 2.83 -14.92
N LYS A 11 -4.71 2.36 -15.83
CA LYS A 11 -3.98 1.10 -15.66
C LYS A 11 -3.02 1.14 -14.48
N LEU A 12 -2.38 2.27 -14.26
CA LEU A 12 -1.53 2.45 -13.09
C LEU A 12 -2.36 2.39 -11.80
N ALA A 13 -3.51 3.07 -11.78
CA ALA A 13 -4.41 3.03 -10.64
C ALA A 13 -4.91 1.62 -10.35
N GLU A 14 -5.23 0.84 -11.38
CA GLU A 14 -5.65 -0.55 -11.22
C GLU A 14 -4.57 -1.42 -10.55
N LYS A 15 -3.30 -1.15 -10.83
CA LYS A 15 -2.19 -1.87 -10.21
C LYS A 15 -1.97 -1.44 -8.77
N LEU A 16 -2.19 -0.18 -8.46
CA LEU A 16 -1.85 0.39 -7.16
C LEU A 16 -2.96 0.24 -6.12
N TRP A 17 -4.23 0.31 -6.53
CA TRP A 17 -5.30 0.37 -5.53
C TRP A 17 -5.42 -0.88 -4.66
N PRO A 18 -5.14 -2.13 -5.14
CA PRO A 18 -5.23 -3.29 -4.25
C PRO A 18 -4.10 -3.39 -3.25
N LEU A 19 -3.05 -2.60 -3.39
CA LEU A 19 -1.91 -2.65 -2.47
C LEU A 19 -2.24 -1.93 -1.18
N ASP A 20 -2.00 -2.61 -0.06
CA ASP A 20 -2.18 -2.02 1.26
C ASP A 20 -0.99 -1.12 1.58
N ARG A 21 -1.22 0.17 1.58
CA ARG A 21 -0.20 1.17 1.89
C ARG A 21 -0.54 1.90 3.16
N SER A 22 0.46 2.03 4.01
CA SER A 22 0.44 2.86 5.19
C SER A 22 1.61 3.85 5.08
N LEU A 23 2.18 4.28 6.20
CA LEU A 23 3.35 5.16 6.18
C LEU A 23 4.57 4.45 5.60
N THR A 24 4.72 3.17 5.92
CA THR A 24 5.84 2.32 5.51
C THR A 24 5.32 0.90 5.31
N GLY A 25 6.19 0.01 4.86
CA GLY A 25 5.87 -1.40 4.76
C GLY A 25 5.93 -1.95 3.34
N ASP A 26 5.52 -3.21 3.20
CA ASP A 26 5.63 -3.94 1.93
C ASP A 26 4.80 -3.30 0.82
N GLY A 27 3.60 -2.81 1.12
CA GLY A 27 2.75 -2.15 0.13
C GLY A 27 3.39 -0.89 -0.44
N VAL A 28 4.08 -0.13 0.40
CA VAL A 28 4.83 1.05 -0.05
C VAL A 28 6.01 0.63 -0.93
N ARG A 29 6.73 -0.43 -0.56
CA ARG A 29 7.85 -0.95 -1.36
C ARG A 29 7.38 -1.40 -2.74
N GLU A 30 6.28 -2.14 -2.82
CA GLU A 30 5.70 -2.55 -4.10
C GLU A 30 5.27 -1.37 -4.93
N THR A 31 4.63 -0.38 -4.32
CA THR A 31 4.21 0.84 -5.00
C THR A 31 5.40 1.58 -5.59
N LEU A 32 6.46 1.76 -4.80
CA LEU A 32 7.67 2.42 -5.28
C LEU A 32 8.34 1.63 -6.39
N GLY A 33 8.33 0.31 -6.32
CA GLY A 33 8.85 -0.55 -7.40
C GLY A 33 8.09 -0.38 -8.71
N ILE A 34 6.77 -0.30 -8.64
CA ILE A 34 5.92 -0.08 -9.81
C ILE A 34 6.22 1.30 -10.42
N ILE A 35 6.31 2.33 -9.58
CA ILE A 35 6.62 3.69 -10.04
C ILE A 35 8.02 3.75 -10.64
N ARG A 36 8.98 3.05 -10.04
CA ARG A 36 10.36 3.02 -10.55
C ARG A 36 10.45 2.40 -11.94
N ASN A 37 9.59 1.43 -12.27
CA ASN A 37 9.53 0.88 -13.61
C ASN A 37 9.13 1.92 -14.66
N LEU A 38 8.34 2.92 -14.25
CA LEU A 38 7.94 4.03 -15.12
C LEU A 38 8.96 5.16 -15.08
N LEU A 39 9.62 5.35 -13.95
CA LEU A 39 10.60 6.40 -13.72
C LEU A 39 11.92 5.78 -13.27
N PRO A 40 12.74 5.29 -14.22
CA PRO A 40 13.97 4.53 -13.85
C PRO A 40 14.97 5.29 -13.01
N ASN A 41 14.90 6.63 -13.01
CA ASN A 41 15.82 7.47 -12.25
C ASN A 41 15.31 7.77 -10.82
N LEU A 42 14.19 7.17 -10.43
CA LEU A 42 13.65 7.34 -9.09
C LEU A 42 14.61 6.75 -8.05
N ASN A 43 14.97 7.57 -7.06
CA ASN A 43 15.76 7.12 -5.93
C ASN A 43 14.84 6.70 -4.79
N ILE A 44 15.01 5.47 -4.32
CA ILE A 44 14.25 4.94 -3.18
C ILE A 44 15.18 4.98 -1.98
N ASN A 45 14.77 5.71 -0.95
CA ASN A 45 15.53 5.85 0.28
C ASN A 45 14.83 5.10 1.41
N GLU A 46 15.61 4.49 2.29
CA GLU A 46 15.10 3.76 3.44
C GLU A 46 15.60 4.40 4.71
N VAL A 47 14.73 4.45 5.71
CA VAL A 47 15.08 4.95 7.04
C VAL A 47 14.68 3.88 8.04
N PRO A 48 15.63 3.35 8.84
CA PRO A 48 15.32 2.29 9.80
C PRO A 48 14.33 2.73 10.88
N SER A 49 13.46 1.82 11.28
CA SER A 49 12.59 2.03 12.44
C SER A 49 13.42 2.33 13.67
N GLY A 50 12.97 3.25 14.50
CA GLY A 50 13.71 3.68 15.69
C GLY A 50 14.66 4.82 15.45
N THR A 51 14.80 5.30 14.22
CA THR A 51 15.62 6.48 13.91
C THR A 51 14.94 7.74 14.45
N GLU A 52 15.69 8.56 15.14
CA GLU A 52 15.18 9.86 15.61
C GLU A 52 15.15 10.85 14.46
N VAL A 53 13.99 11.51 14.28
CA VAL A 53 13.79 12.54 13.26
C VAL A 53 13.13 13.72 13.93
N PHE A 54 13.90 14.80 14.15
CA PHE A 54 13.43 15.96 14.87
C PHE A 54 12.89 15.56 16.24
N ASP A 55 11.60 15.75 16.48
CA ASP A 55 10.95 15.48 17.77
C ASP A 55 10.14 14.17 17.78
N TRP A 56 10.36 13.30 16.79
CA TRP A 56 9.66 12.02 16.74
C TRP A 56 10.61 10.88 16.33
N ILE A 57 10.13 9.67 16.45
CA ILE A 57 10.90 8.46 16.14
C ILE A 57 10.17 7.70 15.02
N VAL A 58 10.94 7.25 14.01
CA VAL A 58 10.37 6.47 12.91
C VAL A 58 9.72 5.19 13.49
N PRO A 59 8.41 4.99 13.27
CA PRO A 59 7.70 3.86 13.85
C PRO A 59 8.08 2.54 13.19
N LYS A 60 7.72 1.46 13.86
CA LYS A 60 7.81 0.14 13.26
C LYS A 60 6.78 -0.01 12.16
N GLU A 61 7.10 -0.83 11.17
CA GLU A 61 6.16 -1.14 10.11
C GLU A 61 4.97 -1.92 10.66
N TRP A 62 3.81 -1.66 10.09
CA TRP A 62 2.57 -2.35 10.42
C TRP A 62 2.07 -3.07 9.17
N ARG A 63 1.80 -4.35 9.32
CA ARG A 63 1.39 -5.18 8.19
C ARG A 63 0.13 -5.95 8.54
N VAL A 64 -0.87 -5.85 7.66
CA VAL A 64 -2.10 -6.61 7.81
C VAL A 64 -1.96 -7.95 7.09
N VAL A 65 -2.14 -9.03 7.83
CA VAL A 65 -2.15 -10.37 7.26
C VAL A 65 -3.57 -10.77 6.89
N ASN A 66 -4.51 -10.57 7.80
CA ASN A 66 -5.92 -10.90 7.61
C ASN A 66 -6.79 -9.93 8.38
N ALA A 67 -7.97 -9.65 7.83
CA ALA A 67 -9.00 -8.90 8.55
C ALA A 67 -10.36 -9.22 7.94
N TRP A 68 -11.35 -9.56 8.78
CA TRP A 68 -12.73 -9.79 8.34
C TRP A 68 -13.64 -9.74 9.55
N ILE A 69 -14.95 -9.71 9.29
CA ILE A 69 -15.97 -9.81 10.32
C ILE A 69 -16.71 -11.12 10.09
N ILE A 70 -16.96 -11.85 11.16
CA ILE A 70 -17.77 -13.08 11.10
C ILE A 70 -19.13 -12.78 11.74
N THR A 71 -20.19 -13.03 10.97
CA THR A 71 -21.56 -12.85 11.46
C THR A 71 -21.95 -13.98 12.42
N PRO A 72 -23.03 -13.83 13.20
CA PRO A 72 -23.52 -14.93 14.06
C PRO A 72 -23.84 -16.21 13.30
N SER A 73 -24.18 -16.12 12.01
CA SER A 73 -24.42 -17.29 11.16
C SER A 73 -23.16 -17.94 10.63
N GLY A 74 -21.97 -17.37 10.91
CA GLY A 74 -20.70 -17.90 10.46
C GLY A 74 -20.21 -17.39 9.12
N GLU A 75 -20.90 -16.40 8.55
CA GLU A 75 -20.52 -15.80 7.27
C GLU A 75 -19.41 -14.77 7.48
N LYS A 76 -18.39 -14.80 6.61
CA LYS A 76 -17.34 -13.79 6.60
C LYS A 76 -17.75 -12.62 5.73
N ILE A 77 -17.70 -11.42 6.28
CA ILE A 77 -17.99 -10.18 5.56
C ILE A 77 -16.85 -9.18 5.78
N CYS A 78 -16.81 -8.14 4.97
CA CYS A 78 -15.82 -7.07 5.07
C CYS A 78 -14.38 -7.59 5.06
N ASN A 79 -14.10 -8.56 4.19
CA ASN A 79 -12.77 -9.15 4.09
C ASN A 79 -11.81 -8.11 3.52
N PHE A 80 -10.69 -7.90 4.20
CA PHE A 80 -9.64 -6.98 3.78
C PHE A 80 -9.09 -7.32 2.39
N LYS A 81 -9.01 -8.60 2.03
CA LYS A 81 -8.49 -9.03 0.73
C LYS A 81 -9.40 -8.63 -0.43
N ASP A 82 -10.69 -8.47 -0.19
CA ASP A 82 -11.63 -8.04 -1.21
C ASP A 82 -11.56 -6.53 -1.44
N ASN A 83 -11.33 -5.79 -0.37
CA ASN A 83 -11.19 -4.34 -0.44
C ASN A 83 -10.42 -3.85 0.79
N ASN A 84 -9.29 -3.21 0.56
CA ASN A 84 -8.45 -2.73 1.65
C ASN A 84 -9.06 -1.57 2.44
N LEU A 85 -10.15 -0.98 1.96
CA LEU A 85 -10.89 0.04 2.71
C LEU A 85 -11.73 -0.55 3.84
N HIS A 86 -11.88 -1.86 3.91
CA HIS A 86 -12.59 -2.52 5.01
C HIS A 86 -11.85 -2.41 6.34
N LEU A 87 -10.58 -2.06 6.32
CA LEU A 87 -9.78 -1.90 7.53
C LEU A 87 -9.12 -0.54 7.53
N VAL A 88 -9.20 0.14 8.67
CA VAL A 88 -8.48 1.40 8.87
C VAL A 88 -7.16 1.07 9.56
N GLY A 89 -6.05 1.30 8.86
CA GLY A 89 -4.73 1.24 9.45
C GLY A 89 -4.38 2.56 10.14
N TYR A 90 -3.27 2.59 10.84
CA TYR A 90 -2.80 3.83 11.48
C TYR A 90 -2.21 4.80 10.48
#